data_f9c4dc6da8801879c4d8ad156c205680
#
_entry.id   f9c4dc6da8801879c4d8ad156c205680
#
_cell.length_a   1.000
_cell.length_b   1.000
_cell.length_c   1.000
_cell.angle_alpha   90.00
_cell.angle_beta   90.00
_cell.angle_gamma   90.00
#
_symmetry.space_group_name_H-M   'P 1'
#
loop_
_entity.id
_entity.type
_entity.pdbx_description
1 polymer ?
#
loop_
_entity_poly.entity_id
_entity_poly.type
_entity_poly.pdbx_seq_one_letter_code
_entity_poly.pdbx_strand_id
1 'polypeptide(L)'
;MSIDLTQYEAGDDYDGRYRRDLAALQKRLEHIQVAHIVNKRPAVVMFEGWDAAGKGGIIQRLSAEWDPRTYRVWPIAAPSSDERAHHFLWRFWQRLPADGSIAVFDRSWYGRVLVERVEQFASEAEWRRAYDAINAFEAGLIGNDTTLIKIFVHITQEEQDRRLKARLRDPWKHWKTGLDDYHNRSRRADYLEAMHEMFERTDTAEAPWVVIGRASCRERVSIRV
;
A
#
# COMPACT_ATOMS: atom_id res chain seq x y z
N MET A 1 4.64 -18.76 -6.06
CA MET A 1 5.73 -18.85 -5.04
C MET A 1 5.30 -18.05 -3.84
N SER A 2 5.46 -18.56 -2.62
CA SER A 2 5.11 -17.78 -1.42
C SER A 2 6.13 -16.65 -1.22
N ILE A 3 5.68 -15.42 -1.02
CA ILE A 3 6.52 -14.26 -0.70
C ILE A 3 7.07 -14.42 0.72
N ASP A 4 8.40 -14.50 0.84
CA ASP A 4 9.09 -14.56 2.12
C ASP A 4 9.55 -13.16 2.52
N LEU A 5 8.86 -12.57 3.51
CA LEU A 5 9.14 -11.21 3.98
C LEU A 5 10.53 -11.05 4.60
N THR A 6 11.17 -12.12 5.09
CA THR A 6 12.51 -12.05 5.71
C THR A 6 13.59 -11.62 4.70
N GLN A 7 13.38 -11.90 3.41
CA GLN A 7 14.29 -11.48 2.33
C GLN A 7 14.31 -9.96 2.11
N TYR A 8 13.32 -9.24 2.67
CA TYR A 8 13.17 -7.79 2.54
C TYR A 8 13.56 -7.02 3.80
N GLU A 9 14.12 -7.70 4.79
CA GLU A 9 14.53 -7.09 6.08
C GLU A 9 15.95 -6.52 6.05
N ALA A 10 16.85 -7.13 5.28
CA ALA A 10 18.20 -6.62 5.06
C ALA A 10 18.16 -5.54 3.97
N GLY A 11 18.23 -4.28 4.36
CA GLY A 11 18.35 -3.19 3.40
C GLY A 11 19.76 -3.14 2.81
N ASP A 12 19.89 -3.24 1.50
CA ASP A 12 21.14 -2.96 0.82
C ASP A 12 21.41 -1.45 0.80
N ASP A 13 22.67 -1.08 0.87
CA ASP A 13 23.10 0.29 0.72
C ASP A 13 22.94 0.72 -0.72
N TYR A 14 22.22 1.83 -0.97
CA TYR A 14 22.13 2.40 -2.31
C TYR A 14 23.45 3.08 -2.67
N ASP A 15 24.14 2.58 -3.68
CA ASP A 15 25.44 3.04 -4.14
C ASP A 15 25.38 4.14 -5.20
N GLY A 16 24.17 4.48 -5.68
CA GLY A 16 23.93 5.51 -6.69
C GLY A 16 23.89 6.94 -6.15
N ARG A 17 23.65 7.89 -7.05
CA ARG A 17 23.42 9.31 -6.72
C ARG A 17 21.94 9.54 -6.45
N TYR A 18 21.49 9.20 -5.25
CA TYR A 18 20.08 9.16 -4.87
C TYR A 18 19.23 10.32 -5.42
N ARG A 19 19.64 11.58 -5.20
CA ARG A 19 18.85 12.76 -5.65
C ARG A 19 18.70 12.82 -7.16
N ARG A 20 19.77 12.55 -7.90
CA ARG A 20 19.75 12.54 -9.36
C ARG A 20 18.89 11.42 -9.90
N ASP A 21 19.05 10.24 -9.32
CA ASP A 21 18.38 9.04 -9.79
C ASP A 21 16.90 9.07 -9.41
N LEU A 22 16.55 9.63 -8.24
CA LEU A 22 15.17 9.91 -7.87
C LEU A 22 14.50 10.90 -8.83
N ALA A 23 15.18 12.02 -9.17
CA ALA A 23 14.65 13.00 -10.11
C ALA A 23 14.40 12.39 -11.51
N ALA A 24 15.33 11.53 -11.96
CA ALA A 24 15.17 10.82 -13.24
C ALA A 24 13.96 9.85 -13.21
N LEU A 25 13.74 9.14 -12.10
CA LEU A 25 12.59 8.27 -11.93
C LEU A 25 11.29 9.07 -11.85
N GLN A 26 11.27 10.19 -11.14
CA GLN A 26 10.10 11.08 -11.05
C GLN A 26 9.72 11.63 -12.43
N LYS A 27 10.70 12.00 -13.25
CA LYS A 27 10.44 12.42 -14.63
C LYS A 27 9.84 11.29 -15.49
N ARG A 28 10.30 10.05 -15.30
CA ARG A 28 9.68 8.89 -15.97
C ARG A 28 8.25 8.65 -15.50
N LEU A 29 7.97 8.81 -14.21
CA LEU A 29 6.62 8.68 -13.65
C LEU A 29 5.68 9.77 -14.18
N GLU A 30 6.15 11.00 -14.36
CA GLU A 30 5.40 12.06 -15.05
C GLU A 30 5.04 11.64 -16.50
N HIS A 31 6.00 11.11 -17.26
CA HIS A 31 5.72 10.63 -18.61
C HIS A 31 4.72 9.46 -18.63
N ILE A 32 4.77 8.57 -17.65
CA ILE A 32 3.79 7.48 -17.49
C ILE A 32 2.40 8.07 -17.22
N GLN A 33 2.28 9.06 -16.33
CA GLN A 33 1.01 9.73 -16.08
C GLN A 33 0.46 10.36 -17.38
N VAL A 34 1.30 11.08 -18.13
CA VAL A 34 0.90 11.66 -19.42
C VAL A 34 0.41 10.58 -20.39
N ALA A 35 1.09 9.44 -20.44
CA ALA A 35 0.66 8.32 -21.28
C ALA A 35 -0.72 7.78 -20.86
N HIS A 36 -1.00 7.68 -19.55
CA HIS A 36 -2.34 7.32 -19.06
C HIS A 36 -3.40 8.31 -19.47
N ILE A 37 -3.11 9.63 -19.38
CA ILE A 37 -4.04 10.71 -19.79
C ILE A 37 -4.35 10.60 -21.29
N VAL A 38 -3.32 10.52 -22.13
CA VAL A 38 -3.45 10.53 -23.59
C VAL A 38 -4.20 9.28 -24.08
N ASN A 39 -3.90 8.12 -23.49
CA ASN A 39 -4.54 6.85 -23.87
C ASN A 39 -5.86 6.62 -23.12
N LYS A 40 -6.32 7.54 -22.29
CA LYS A 40 -7.53 7.42 -21.47
C LYS A 40 -7.56 6.16 -20.62
N ARG A 41 -6.40 5.68 -20.15
CA ARG A 41 -6.27 4.45 -19.40
C ARG A 41 -6.25 4.75 -17.89
N PRO A 42 -7.17 4.20 -17.09
CA PRO A 42 -7.15 4.40 -15.64
C PRO A 42 -6.02 3.60 -14.99
N ALA A 43 -5.53 4.08 -13.83
CA ALA A 43 -4.57 3.34 -13.03
C ALA A 43 -4.91 3.39 -11.54
N VAL A 44 -4.66 2.27 -10.86
CA VAL A 44 -4.76 2.14 -9.41
C VAL A 44 -3.40 1.72 -8.87
N VAL A 45 -2.86 2.49 -7.95
CA VAL A 45 -1.66 2.15 -7.18
C VAL A 45 -2.04 2.04 -5.72
N MET A 46 -1.85 0.89 -5.10
CA MET A 46 -2.18 0.75 -3.69
C MET A 46 -0.99 0.36 -2.83
N PHE A 47 -1.02 0.82 -1.60
CA PHE A 47 0.03 0.60 -0.62
C PHE A 47 -0.54 -0.09 0.61
N GLU A 48 0.04 -1.24 0.92
CA GLU A 48 -0.16 -1.95 2.18
C GLU A 48 1.15 -2.07 2.95
N GLY A 49 1.10 -2.55 4.18
CA GLY A 49 2.28 -2.77 5.01
C GLY A 49 2.19 -2.11 6.38
N TRP A 50 3.24 -2.31 7.17
CA TRP A 50 3.30 -1.94 8.57
C TRP A 50 3.07 -0.46 8.85
N ASP A 51 2.54 -0.15 10.04
CA ASP A 51 2.52 1.22 10.53
C ASP A 51 3.96 1.72 10.69
N ALA A 52 4.15 2.99 10.41
CA ALA A 52 5.48 3.60 10.34
C ALA A 52 6.43 3.04 9.25
N ALA A 53 5.99 2.14 8.37
CA ALA A 53 6.83 1.60 7.28
C ALA A 53 7.28 2.66 6.26
N GLY A 54 6.56 3.78 6.14
CA GLY A 54 6.94 4.87 5.24
C GLY A 54 6.06 5.04 4.02
N LYS A 55 4.89 4.38 3.95
CA LYS A 55 3.92 4.46 2.85
C LYS A 55 3.70 5.90 2.36
N GLY A 56 3.31 6.81 3.23
CA GLY A 56 3.06 8.21 2.85
C GLY A 56 4.30 8.94 2.28
N GLY A 57 5.51 8.59 2.73
CA GLY A 57 6.74 9.14 2.15
C GLY A 57 7.05 8.60 0.75
N ILE A 58 6.66 7.35 0.47
CA ILE A 58 6.77 6.76 -0.86
C ILE A 58 5.73 7.40 -1.78
N ILE A 59 4.47 7.52 -1.34
CA ILE A 59 3.39 8.17 -2.08
C ILE A 59 3.78 9.60 -2.47
N GLN A 60 4.34 10.37 -1.53
CA GLN A 60 4.80 11.73 -1.80
C GLN A 60 5.90 11.78 -2.87
N ARG A 61 6.84 10.84 -2.86
CA ARG A 61 7.90 10.78 -3.88
C ARG A 61 7.39 10.30 -5.23
N LEU A 62 6.46 9.35 -5.22
CA LEU A 62 5.82 8.82 -6.42
C LEU A 62 5.10 9.94 -7.19
N SER A 63 4.35 10.78 -6.49
CA SER A 63 3.48 11.81 -7.09
C SER A 63 4.12 13.20 -7.16
N ALA A 64 5.41 13.36 -6.84
CA ALA A 64 6.04 14.67 -6.70
C ALA A 64 6.00 15.52 -7.97
N GLU A 65 6.08 14.90 -9.15
CA GLU A 65 6.08 15.56 -10.46
C GLU A 65 4.78 15.31 -11.23
N TRP A 66 3.76 14.72 -10.59
CA TRP A 66 2.48 14.45 -11.24
C TRP A 66 1.58 15.68 -11.31
N ASP A 67 0.83 15.80 -12.39
CA ASP A 67 -0.24 16.80 -12.52
C ASP A 67 -1.37 16.49 -11.53
N PRO A 68 -1.62 17.35 -10.52
CA PRO A 68 -2.59 17.09 -9.45
C PRO A 68 -4.05 17.02 -9.93
N ARG A 69 -4.35 17.43 -11.17
CA ARG A 69 -5.70 17.38 -11.75
C ARG A 69 -6.11 15.98 -12.17
N THR A 70 -5.14 15.06 -12.34
CA THR A 70 -5.39 13.74 -12.93
C THR A 70 -5.03 12.58 -11.99
N TYR A 71 -4.71 12.87 -10.72
CA TYR A 71 -4.58 11.82 -9.73
C TYR A 71 -5.24 12.20 -8.41
N ARG A 72 -5.56 11.19 -7.62
CA ARG A 72 -6.08 11.39 -6.27
C ARG A 72 -5.50 10.38 -5.30
N VAL A 73 -5.07 10.85 -4.13
CA VAL A 73 -4.63 10.01 -3.03
C VAL A 73 -5.79 9.80 -2.06
N TRP A 74 -6.09 8.55 -1.76
CA TRP A 74 -7.14 8.14 -0.84
C TRP A 74 -6.52 7.52 0.42
N PRO A 75 -6.43 8.26 1.54
CA PRO A 75 -6.10 7.66 2.83
C PRO A 75 -7.31 6.87 3.32
N ILE A 76 -7.13 5.56 3.49
CA ILE A 76 -8.21 4.67 3.91
C ILE A 76 -8.15 4.49 5.43
N ALA A 77 -9.18 4.99 6.09
CA ALA A 77 -9.42 4.85 7.54
C ALA A 77 -10.52 3.79 7.82
N ALA A 78 -10.91 3.64 9.07
CA ALA A 78 -12.06 2.83 9.46
C ALA A 78 -13.30 3.24 8.65
N PRO A 79 -14.15 2.28 8.24
CA PRO A 79 -15.34 2.59 7.46
C PRO A 79 -16.35 3.44 8.28
N SER A 80 -17.02 4.38 7.61
CA SER A 80 -18.13 5.14 8.17
C SER A 80 -19.34 4.23 8.45
N SER A 81 -20.36 4.75 9.14
CA SER A 81 -21.61 4.01 9.37
C SER A 81 -22.28 3.61 8.06
N ASP A 82 -22.30 4.51 7.08
CA ASP A 82 -22.84 4.26 5.74
C ASP A 82 -22.01 3.22 4.98
N GLU A 83 -20.69 3.33 4.99
CA GLU A 83 -19.80 2.33 4.37
C GLU A 83 -19.95 0.93 4.99
N ARG A 84 -20.22 0.83 6.29
CA ARG A 84 -20.49 -0.45 6.98
C ARG A 84 -21.83 -1.09 6.59
N ALA A 85 -22.79 -0.30 6.16
CA ALA A 85 -24.09 -0.82 5.70
C ALA A 85 -24.01 -1.51 4.32
N HIS A 86 -22.89 -1.37 3.62
CA HIS A 86 -22.67 -1.91 2.28
C HIS A 86 -21.59 -3.00 2.26
N HIS A 87 -21.48 -3.71 1.15
CA HIS A 87 -20.38 -4.65 0.94
C HIS A 87 -19.02 -3.93 1.08
N PHE A 88 -18.02 -4.54 1.71
CA PHE A 88 -16.74 -3.89 2.05
C PHE A 88 -15.99 -3.28 0.85
N LEU A 89 -16.20 -3.80 -0.38
CA LEU A 89 -15.64 -3.24 -1.61
C LEU A 89 -16.39 -2.01 -2.12
N TRP A 90 -17.62 -1.75 -1.67
CA TRP A 90 -18.43 -0.63 -2.17
C TRP A 90 -17.74 0.72 -2.03
N ARG A 91 -17.11 0.97 -0.88
CA ARG A 91 -16.37 2.20 -0.63
C ARG A 91 -15.18 2.41 -1.58
N PHE A 92 -14.61 1.34 -2.11
CA PHE A 92 -13.51 1.39 -3.07
C PHE A 92 -14.01 1.59 -4.50
N TRP A 93 -15.15 0.99 -4.87
CA TRP A 93 -15.81 1.28 -6.14
C TRP A 93 -16.04 2.78 -6.35
N GLN A 94 -16.47 3.49 -5.31
CA GLN A 94 -16.71 4.94 -5.36
C GLN A 94 -15.44 5.78 -5.51
N ARG A 95 -14.27 5.18 -5.30
CA ARG A 95 -12.96 5.84 -5.32
C ARG A 95 -12.10 5.43 -6.49
N LEU A 96 -12.63 4.60 -7.38
CA LEU A 96 -11.93 4.21 -8.60
C LEU A 96 -11.70 5.43 -9.51
N PRO A 97 -10.58 5.44 -10.25
CA PRO A 97 -10.27 6.55 -11.15
C PRO A 97 -11.15 6.50 -12.40
N ALA A 98 -11.47 7.67 -12.94
CA ALA A 98 -11.99 7.80 -14.29
C ALA A 98 -10.88 7.56 -15.33
N ASP A 99 -11.27 7.42 -16.60
CA ASP A 99 -10.36 7.29 -17.74
C ASP A 99 -9.27 8.37 -17.72
N GLY A 100 -8.02 7.96 -17.90
CA GLY A 100 -6.87 8.84 -17.89
C GLY A 100 -6.47 9.37 -16.51
N SER A 101 -7.08 8.88 -15.44
CA SER A 101 -6.78 9.30 -14.06
C SER A 101 -6.11 8.19 -13.26
N ILE A 102 -5.43 8.56 -12.18
CA ILE A 102 -4.73 7.65 -11.27
C ILE A 102 -5.33 7.76 -9.86
N ALA A 103 -5.77 6.65 -9.27
CA ALA A 103 -6.08 6.57 -7.85
C ALA A 103 -4.93 5.92 -7.08
N VAL A 104 -4.47 6.59 -6.03
CA VAL A 104 -3.45 6.06 -5.11
C VAL A 104 -4.11 5.78 -3.77
N PHE A 105 -4.10 4.53 -3.32
CA PHE A 105 -4.67 4.15 -2.05
C PHE A 105 -3.58 3.97 -0.98
N ASP A 106 -3.62 4.75 0.10
CA ASP A 106 -2.84 4.51 1.33
C ASP A 106 -3.69 3.63 2.27
N ARG A 107 -3.39 2.36 2.31
CA ARG A 107 -4.23 1.21 2.68
C ARG A 107 -5.36 0.97 1.66
N SER A 108 -5.91 -0.24 1.66
CA SER A 108 -6.83 -0.64 0.58
C SER A 108 -7.91 -1.60 1.07
N TRP A 109 -8.54 -2.30 0.13
CA TRP A 109 -9.51 -3.37 0.41
C TRP A 109 -8.92 -4.58 1.13
N TYR A 110 -7.60 -4.70 1.15
CA TYR A 110 -6.91 -5.73 1.92
C TYR A 110 -7.05 -5.56 3.44
N GLY A 111 -7.49 -4.40 3.90
CA GLY A 111 -7.90 -4.20 5.29
C GLY A 111 -8.87 -5.26 5.80
N ARG A 112 -9.76 -5.82 4.94
CA ARG A 112 -10.68 -6.91 5.27
C ARG A 112 -9.98 -8.18 5.74
N VAL A 113 -8.88 -8.55 5.09
CA VAL A 113 -8.10 -9.76 5.39
C VAL A 113 -6.88 -9.50 6.27
N LEU A 114 -6.59 -8.25 6.59
CA LEU A 114 -5.54 -7.82 7.51
C LEU A 114 -6.13 -7.30 8.82
N VAL A 115 -6.33 -5.98 8.96
CA VAL A 115 -6.76 -5.38 10.22
C VAL A 115 -8.13 -5.88 10.66
N GLU A 116 -9.11 -6.03 9.76
CA GLU A 116 -10.45 -6.48 10.16
C GLU A 116 -10.46 -7.96 10.57
N ARG A 117 -9.59 -8.81 9.99
CA ARG A 117 -9.36 -10.19 10.43
C ARG A 117 -8.68 -10.21 11.80
N VAL A 118 -7.54 -9.54 11.93
CA VAL A 118 -6.71 -9.60 13.15
C VAL A 118 -7.43 -8.99 14.34
N GLU A 119 -8.12 -7.86 14.15
CA GLU A 119 -8.87 -7.18 15.20
C GLU A 119 -10.32 -7.72 15.39
N GLN A 120 -10.65 -8.80 14.67
CA GLN A 120 -11.96 -9.47 14.77
C GLN A 120 -13.16 -8.55 14.44
N PHE A 121 -12.96 -7.55 13.58
CA PHE A 121 -14.02 -6.69 13.05
C PHE A 121 -14.81 -7.39 11.94
N ALA A 122 -14.21 -8.41 11.32
CA ALA A 122 -14.85 -9.33 10.39
C ALA A 122 -14.84 -10.75 10.97
N SER A 123 -15.95 -11.46 10.85
CA SER A 123 -16.03 -12.88 11.20
C SER A 123 -15.14 -13.72 10.28
N GLU A 124 -14.79 -14.93 10.73
CA GLU A 124 -13.97 -15.85 9.94
C GLU A 124 -14.58 -16.14 8.56
N ALA A 125 -15.90 -16.34 8.50
CA ALA A 125 -16.61 -16.55 7.24
C ALA A 125 -16.51 -15.34 6.29
N GLU A 126 -16.49 -14.12 6.82
CA GLU A 126 -16.42 -12.91 6.03
C GLU A 126 -15.01 -12.68 5.45
N TRP A 127 -13.95 -12.76 6.26
CA TRP A 127 -12.62 -12.52 5.75
C TRP A 127 -12.13 -13.68 4.86
N ARG A 128 -12.56 -14.92 5.09
CA ARG A 128 -12.21 -16.04 4.17
C ARG A 128 -12.82 -15.86 2.78
N ARG A 129 -14.08 -15.44 2.69
CA ARG A 129 -14.71 -15.14 1.40
C ARG A 129 -14.13 -13.88 0.72
N ALA A 130 -13.51 -13.00 1.49
CA ALA A 130 -12.99 -11.76 0.94
C ALA A 130 -11.84 -11.98 -0.04
N TYR A 131 -11.06 -13.04 0.08
CA TYR A 131 -9.99 -13.34 -0.89
C TYR A 131 -10.53 -13.53 -2.30
N ASP A 132 -11.59 -14.34 -2.46
CA ASP A 132 -12.22 -14.56 -3.75
C ASP A 132 -12.87 -13.28 -4.29
N ALA A 133 -13.53 -12.51 -3.42
CA ALA A 133 -14.13 -11.24 -3.79
C ALA A 133 -13.07 -10.20 -4.22
N ILE A 134 -11.91 -10.16 -3.55
CA ILE A 134 -10.78 -9.29 -3.91
C ILE A 134 -10.22 -9.69 -5.27
N ASN A 135 -9.94 -10.97 -5.48
CA ASN A 135 -9.40 -11.44 -6.76
C ASN A 135 -10.36 -11.17 -7.92
N ALA A 136 -11.66 -11.39 -7.72
CA ALA A 136 -12.67 -11.08 -8.73
C ALA A 136 -12.75 -9.57 -9.00
N PHE A 137 -12.65 -8.73 -7.97
CA PHE A 137 -12.63 -7.27 -8.09
C PHE A 137 -11.41 -6.79 -8.89
N GLU A 138 -10.22 -7.27 -8.55
CA GLU A 138 -8.97 -6.94 -9.23
C GLU A 138 -8.96 -7.41 -10.69
N ALA A 139 -9.42 -8.63 -10.94
CA ALA A 139 -9.58 -9.15 -12.30
C ALA A 139 -10.57 -8.32 -13.12
N GLY A 140 -11.66 -7.85 -12.52
CA GLY A 140 -12.61 -6.95 -13.15
C GLY A 140 -12.01 -5.59 -13.52
N LEU A 141 -11.15 -5.03 -12.66
CA LEU A 141 -10.42 -3.78 -12.96
C LEU A 141 -9.47 -3.96 -14.15
N ILE A 142 -8.67 -5.03 -14.11
CA ILE A 142 -7.69 -5.33 -15.17
C ILE A 142 -8.41 -5.65 -16.49
N GLY A 143 -9.48 -6.43 -16.45
CA GLY A 143 -10.31 -6.72 -17.61
C GLY A 143 -10.98 -5.48 -18.24
N ASN A 144 -11.06 -4.40 -17.47
CA ASN A 144 -11.52 -3.08 -17.95
C ASN A 144 -10.35 -2.10 -18.18
N ASP A 145 -9.20 -2.62 -18.64
CA ASP A 145 -8.00 -1.84 -18.99
C ASP A 145 -7.38 -0.99 -17.86
N THR A 146 -7.75 -1.22 -16.61
CA THR A 146 -7.14 -0.53 -15.47
C THR A 146 -5.76 -1.11 -15.17
N THR A 147 -4.74 -0.28 -15.16
CA THR A 147 -3.43 -0.68 -14.65
C THR A 147 -3.49 -0.78 -13.13
N LEU A 148 -3.28 -1.97 -12.57
CA LEU A 148 -3.29 -2.20 -11.13
C LEU A 148 -1.87 -2.51 -10.62
N ILE A 149 -1.40 -1.74 -9.61
CA ILE A 149 -0.10 -1.94 -8.97
C ILE A 149 -0.31 -2.11 -7.48
N LYS A 150 0.13 -3.26 -6.94
CA LYS A 150 0.04 -3.61 -5.51
C LYS A 150 1.42 -3.52 -4.87
N ILE A 151 1.57 -2.64 -3.89
CA ILE A 151 2.85 -2.41 -3.20
C ILE A 151 2.68 -2.72 -1.71
N PHE A 152 3.52 -3.64 -1.20
CA PHE A 152 3.60 -3.94 0.22
C PHE A 152 4.91 -3.40 0.79
N VAL A 153 4.83 -2.55 1.83
CA VAL A 153 6.01 -1.94 2.47
C VAL A 153 6.32 -2.67 3.76
N HIS A 154 7.42 -3.43 3.75
CA HIS A 154 7.87 -4.23 4.88
C HIS A 154 9.01 -3.57 5.65
N ILE A 155 8.96 -3.68 6.98
CA ILE A 155 10.06 -3.33 7.91
C ILE A 155 10.09 -4.31 9.07
N THR A 156 11.27 -4.47 9.68
CA THR A 156 11.41 -5.26 10.91
C THR A 156 10.69 -4.60 12.09
N GLN A 157 10.44 -5.36 13.15
CA GLN A 157 9.84 -4.82 14.37
C GLN A 157 10.73 -3.76 15.03
N GLU A 158 12.04 -4.00 15.08
CA GLU A 158 13.00 -3.06 15.65
C GLU A 158 12.98 -1.71 14.90
N GLU A 159 12.90 -1.76 13.57
CA GLU A 159 12.81 -0.55 12.75
C GLU A 159 11.48 0.17 12.96
N GLN A 160 10.38 -0.56 13.07
CA GLN A 160 9.07 0.00 13.41
C GLN A 160 9.11 0.72 14.75
N ASP A 161 9.66 0.08 15.79
CA ASP A 161 9.82 0.64 17.12
C ASP A 161 10.65 1.91 17.11
N ARG A 162 11.76 1.89 16.39
CA ARG A 162 12.66 3.03 16.26
C ARG A 162 11.92 4.22 15.60
N ARG A 163 11.14 3.96 14.56
CA ARG A 163 10.37 5.00 13.86
C ARG A 163 9.22 5.54 14.69
N LEU A 164 8.49 4.71 15.42
CA LEU A 164 7.42 5.13 16.33
C LEU A 164 7.99 6.01 17.45
N LYS A 165 9.10 5.60 18.08
CA LYS A 165 9.80 6.41 19.10
C LYS A 165 10.29 7.76 18.55
N ALA A 166 10.78 7.79 17.29
CA ALA A 166 11.22 9.02 16.65
C ALA A 166 10.03 9.97 16.35
N ARG A 167 8.86 9.45 15.98
CA ARG A 167 7.65 10.26 15.77
C ARG A 167 7.18 10.94 17.05
N LEU A 168 7.25 10.25 18.21
CA LEU A 168 6.86 10.83 19.50
C LEU A 168 7.76 12.00 19.92
N ARG A 169 9.02 12.00 19.49
CA ARG A 169 9.99 13.06 19.79
C ARG A 169 9.89 14.28 18.86
N ASP A 170 9.22 14.12 17.73
CA ASP A 170 9.07 15.15 16.70
C ASP A 170 7.70 15.83 16.88
N PRO A 171 7.64 17.10 17.35
CA PRO A 171 6.37 17.82 17.57
C PRO A 171 5.50 17.90 16.31
N TRP A 172 6.11 17.90 15.12
CA TRP A 172 5.42 17.99 13.83
C TRP A 172 4.88 16.63 13.33
N LYS A 173 5.26 15.55 13.99
CA LYS A 173 4.81 14.17 13.63
C LYS A 173 4.02 13.49 14.74
N HIS A 174 3.95 14.10 15.91
CA HIS A 174 3.27 13.52 17.08
C HIS A 174 1.82 13.12 16.79
N TRP A 175 1.10 13.95 16.02
CA TRP A 175 -0.27 13.69 15.61
C TRP A 175 -0.47 12.43 14.74
N LYS A 176 0.61 11.88 14.18
CA LYS A 176 0.61 10.66 13.35
C LYS A 176 0.73 9.36 14.15
N THR A 177 0.87 9.44 15.47
CA THR A 177 1.06 8.26 16.31
C THR A 177 -0.11 8.15 17.26
N GLY A 178 -0.90 7.09 17.12
CA GLY A 178 -2.05 6.77 17.97
C GLY A 178 -1.82 5.54 18.84
N LEU A 179 -2.78 5.24 19.71
CA LEU A 179 -2.79 4.02 20.51
C LEU A 179 -2.85 2.77 19.62
N ASP A 180 -3.51 2.87 18.46
CA ASP A 180 -3.66 1.79 17.48
C ASP A 180 -2.30 1.32 16.93
N ASP A 181 -1.33 2.24 16.72
CA ASP A 181 0.01 1.86 16.25
C ASP A 181 0.73 0.91 17.22
N TYR A 182 0.54 1.11 18.53
CA TYR A 182 1.12 0.25 19.57
C TYR A 182 0.34 -1.04 19.74
N HIS A 183 -0.97 -1.00 19.60
CA HIS A 183 -1.83 -2.18 19.64
C HIS A 183 -1.49 -3.12 18.47
N ASN A 184 -1.48 -2.62 17.24
CA ASN A 184 -1.12 -3.39 16.05
C ASN A 184 0.27 -4.01 16.16
N ARG A 185 1.22 -3.28 16.74
CA ARG A 185 2.57 -3.78 17.01
C ARG A 185 2.57 -5.00 17.93
N SER A 186 1.73 -5.01 18.98
CA SER A 186 1.65 -6.15 19.94
C SER A 186 1.09 -7.42 19.29
N ARG A 187 0.35 -7.30 18.19
CA ARG A 187 -0.28 -8.38 17.43
C ARG A 187 0.54 -8.80 16.20
N ARG A 188 1.85 -8.49 16.17
CA ARG A 188 2.69 -8.70 14.98
C ARG A 188 2.65 -10.13 14.43
N ALA A 189 2.62 -11.14 15.29
CA ALA A 189 2.55 -12.54 14.86
C ALA A 189 1.26 -12.83 14.06
N ASP A 190 0.12 -12.35 14.57
CA ASP A 190 -1.18 -12.54 13.92
C ASP A 190 -1.23 -11.80 12.56
N TYR A 191 -0.64 -10.60 12.51
CA TYR A 191 -0.52 -9.85 11.26
C TYR A 191 0.40 -10.54 10.25
N LEU A 192 1.52 -11.15 10.68
CA LEU A 192 2.39 -11.90 9.78
C LEU A 192 1.67 -13.10 9.18
N GLU A 193 0.92 -13.86 9.99
CA GLU A 193 0.10 -14.96 9.49
C GLU A 193 -0.92 -14.48 8.45
N ALA A 194 -1.64 -13.40 8.75
CA ALA A 194 -2.61 -12.80 7.84
C ALA A 194 -1.97 -12.32 6.53
N MET A 195 -0.76 -11.73 6.59
CA MET A 195 0.00 -11.27 5.43
C MET A 195 0.47 -12.45 4.56
N HIS A 196 0.96 -13.53 5.17
CA HIS A 196 1.37 -14.72 4.43
C HIS A 196 0.20 -15.31 3.65
N GLU A 197 -0.96 -15.50 4.29
CA GLU A 197 -2.16 -15.99 3.61
C GLU A 197 -2.65 -15.00 2.53
N MET A 198 -2.56 -13.70 2.79
CA MET A 198 -2.88 -12.68 1.79
C MET A 198 -2.02 -12.83 0.54
N PHE A 199 -0.71 -12.94 0.68
CA PHE A 199 0.17 -13.13 -0.47
C PHE A 199 -0.12 -14.45 -1.19
N GLU A 200 -0.25 -15.55 -0.44
CA GLU A 200 -0.51 -16.87 -1.03
C GLU A 200 -1.79 -16.88 -1.88
N ARG A 201 -2.84 -16.20 -1.42
CA ARG A 201 -4.14 -16.22 -2.08
C ARG A 201 -4.36 -15.14 -3.13
N THR A 202 -3.56 -14.08 -3.11
CA THR A 202 -3.82 -12.88 -3.95
C THR A 202 -2.62 -12.43 -4.78
N ASP A 203 -1.50 -13.12 -4.76
CA ASP A 203 -0.37 -12.88 -5.66
C ASP A 203 -0.66 -13.56 -7.00
N THR A 204 -1.36 -12.86 -7.88
CA THR A 204 -1.77 -13.39 -9.19
C THR A 204 -0.82 -12.94 -10.30
N ALA A 205 -0.81 -13.64 -11.42
CA ALA A 205 0.05 -13.31 -12.56
C ALA A 205 -0.31 -11.93 -13.15
N GLU A 206 -1.59 -11.58 -13.14
CA GLU A 206 -2.12 -10.32 -13.68
C GLU A 206 -1.93 -9.14 -12.73
N ALA A 207 -1.89 -9.41 -11.41
CA ALA A 207 -1.72 -8.42 -10.36
C ALA A 207 -0.75 -8.94 -9.28
N PRO A 208 0.54 -9.03 -9.57
CA PRO A 208 1.53 -9.48 -8.60
C PRO A 208 1.76 -8.44 -7.50
N TRP A 209 2.14 -8.93 -6.31
CA TRP A 209 2.60 -8.08 -5.24
C TRP A 209 4.06 -7.65 -5.44
N VAL A 210 4.31 -6.37 -5.33
CA VAL A 210 5.66 -5.79 -5.25
C VAL A 210 5.98 -5.51 -3.79
N VAL A 211 6.91 -6.25 -3.20
CA VAL A 211 7.34 -6.01 -1.82
C VAL A 211 8.53 -5.06 -1.81
N ILE A 212 8.40 -3.99 -1.04
CA ILE A 212 9.47 -3.02 -0.79
C ILE A 212 9.96 -3.25 0.64
N GLY A 213 11.21 -3.64 0.77
CA GLY A 213 11.86 -3.86 2.04
C GLY A 213 12.32 -2.58 2.73
N ARG A 214 13.12 -2.76 3.78
CA ARG A 214 13.68 -1.68 4.57
C ARG A 214 14.39 -0.65 3.70
N ALA A 215 13.85 0.56 3.64
CA ALA A 215 14.64 1.72 3.28
C ALA A 215 15.42 2.17 4.52
N SER A 216 16.75 2.26 4.45
CA SER A 216 17.52 2.86 5.54
C SER A 216 17.09 4.31 5.72
N CYS A 217 17.16 4.82 6.95
CA CYS A 217 16.61 6.11 7.38
C CYS A 217 17.09 7.35 6.64
N ARG A 218 17.94 7.18 5.69
CA ARG A 218 18.55 8.28 4.94
C ARG A 218 18.41 8.16 3.42
N GLU A 219 17.34 7.63 2.85
CA GLU A 219 17.15 7.78 1.39
C GLU A 219 17.15 6.47 0.56
N ARG A 220 16.62 5.33 1.07
CA ARG A 220 16.77 4.09 0.28
C ARG A 220 15.45 3.37 0.07
N VAL A 221 15.13 3.12 -1.18
CA VAL A 221 14.11 2.16 -1.62
C VAL A 221 14.82 1.14 -2.50
N SER A 222 14.92 -0.09 -2.04
CA SER A 222 15.37 -1.21 -2.88
C SER A 222 14.12 -1.81 -3.52
N ILE A 223 14.00 -1.71 -4.83
CA ILE A 223 12.97 -2.40 -5.61
C ILE A 223 13.68 -3.56 -6.29
N ARG A 224 13.35 -4.79 -5.88
CA ARG A 224 13.62 -5.97 -6.72
C ARG A 224 12.34 -6.26 -7.49
N VAL A 225 12.41 -6.18 -8.80
CA VAL A 225 11.41 -6.64 -9.76
C VAL A 225 11.63 -8.11 -10.02
#